data_5556861bf091f7075132d40714bdf68b
#
_entry.id   5556861bf091f7075132d40714bdf68b
#
_cell.length_a   1.000
_cell.length_b   1.000
_cell.length_c   1.000
_cell.angle_alpha   90.00
_cell.angle_beta   90.00
_cell.angle_gamma   90.00
#
_symmetry.space_group_name_H-M   'P 1'
#
loop_
_entity.id
_entity.type
_entity.pdbx_description
1 polymer ?
#
loop_
_entity_poly.entity_id
_entity_poly.type
_entity_poly.pdbx_seq_one_letter_code
_entity_poly.pdbx_strand_id
1 'polypeptide(L)'
;IMTERFEVTTGLQKALSMQPEVFGMLLDGSPLVPSISKESIHHLSKIVSGKPLVRPAWFLDTNQQGEGIVDVTTHLVDLVQWEAFPGQIIDSSDIEIISSKRWTTSLAPDQFKNITGLDSYPEYLQKDVKSDTLNIYCNGEINYTIKGKHAKVSVIWNYKAPECTGDTHQSSMRGSKSDLIIKQGEAENFKPTLY
;
A
#
# COMPACT_ATOMS: atom_id res chain seq x y z
N ILE A 1 -0.41 13.86 7.26
CA ILE A 1 -1.88 13.89 7.05
C ILE A 1 -2.25 12.68 6.20
N MET A 2 -3.16 11.87 6.71
CA MET A 2 -3.69 10.70 5.99
C MET A 2 -4.80 11.13 5.05
N THR A 3 -4.47 11.32 3.78
CA THR A 3 -5.43 11.81 2.77
C THR A 3 -6.52 10.79 2.47
N GLU A 4 -6.21 9.49 2.51
CA GLU A 4 -7.15 8.40 2.25
C GLU A 4 -8.30 8.33 3.27
N ARG A 5 -8.15 8.90 4.46
CA ARG A 5 -9.26 9.04 5.41
C ARG A 5 -10.36 9.97 4.90
N PHE A 6 -10.05 10.86 3.94
CA PHE A 6 -10.98 11.79 3.31
C PHE A 6 -11.48 11.31 1.94
N GLU A 7 -11.01 10.15 1.49
CA GLU A 7 -11.54 9.52 0.29
C GLU A 7 -12.95 8.96 0.59
N VAL A 8 -13.89 9.19 -0.33
CA VAL A 8 -15.32 8.94 -0.10
C VAL A 8 -15.60 7.46 0.17
N THR A 9 -15.02 6.55 -0.61
CA THR A 9 -15.28 5.11 -0.45
C THR A 9 -14.66 4.55 0.84
N THR A 10 -13.51 5.07 1.27
CA THR A 10 -12.89 4.74 2.55
C THR A 10 -13.75 5.20 3.73
N GLY A 11 -14.27 6.44 3.64
CA GLY A 11 -15.21 6.96 4.62
C GLY A 11 -16.52 6.15 4.70
N LEU A 12 -17.04 5.71 3.55
CA LEU A 12 -18.23 4.85 3.47
C LEU A 12 -17.95 3.45 4.00
N GLN A 13 -16.82 2.83 3.65
CA GLN A 13 -16.42 1.51 4.17
C GLN A 13 -16.42 1.53 5.70
N LYS A 14 -15.78 2.54 6.30
CA LYS A 14 -15.80 2.74 7.75
C LYS A 14 -17.22 2.92 8.29
N ALA A 15 -18.02 3.82 7.69
CA ALA A 15 -19.36 4.10 8.18
C ALA A 15 -20.26 2.86 8.15
N LEU A 16 -20.19 2.07 7.08
CA LEU A 16 -20.95 0.83 6.92
C LEU A 16 -20.45 -0.28 7.85
N SER A 17 -19.14 -0.38 8.08
CA SER A 17 -18.59 -1.36 9.03
C SER A 17 -19.04 -1.13 10.47
N MET A 18 -19.48 0.08 10.80
CA MET A 18 -20.04 0.43 12.10
C MET A 18 -21.57 0.22 12.20
N GLN A 19 -22.21 -0.30 11.15
CA GLN A 19 -23.65 -0.60 11.13
C GLN A 19 -23.89 -2.10 11.33
N PRO A 20 -24.32 -2.55 12.53
CA PRO A 20 -24.53 -3.97 12.81
C PRO A 20 -25.59 -4.62 11.91
N GLU A 21 -26.54 -3.84 11.39
CA GLU A 21 -27.57 -4.34 10.49
C GLU A 21 -27.02 -4.69 9.10
N VAL A 22 -25.99 -4.00 8.65
CA VAL A 22 -25.34 -4.18 7.34
C VAL A 22 -24.14 -5.13 7.45
N PHE A 23 -23.20 -4.81 8.31
CA PHE A 23 -21.91 -5.47 8.41
C PHE A 23 -21.88 -6.62 9.44
N GLY A 24 -22.67 -6.49 10.50
CA GLY A 24 -22.60 -7.38 11.64
C GLY A 24 -21.40 -7.05 12.52
N MET A 25 -20.62 -8.06 12.86
CA MET A 25 -19.38 -7.95 13.64
C MET A 25 -18.18 -8.26 12.74
N LEU A 26 -17.08 -7.54 12.92
CA LEU A 26 -15.80 -7.86 12.26
C LEU A 26 -15.37 -9.29 12.65
N LEU A 27 -15.13 -10.14 11.67
CA LEU A 27 -14.67 -11.52 11.89
C LEU A 27 -13.26 -11.54 12.46
N ASP A 28 -12.83 -12.66 13.05
CA ASP A 28 -11.44 -12.79 13.52
C ASP A 28 -10.47 -12.99 12.36
N GLY A 29 -10.91 -13.71 11.33
CA GLY A 29 -10.09 -14.05 10.17
C GLY A 29 -9.00 -15.06 10.48
N SER A 30 -8.05 -15.19 9.58
CA SER A 30 -6.87 -16.03 9.72
C SER A 30 -5.72 -15.46 8.87
N PRO A 31 -4.48 -15.94 9.01
CA PRO A 31 -3.36 -15.49 8.17
C PRO A 31 -3.60 -15.66 6.66
N LEU A 32 -4.34 -16.70 6.25
CA LEU A 32 -4.67 -16.96 4.85
C LEU A 32 -5.90 -16.18 4.38
N VAL A 33 -6.82 -15.89 5.30
CA VAL A 33 -8.07 -15.17 5.00
C VAL A 33 -8.25 -14.10 6.08
N PRO A 34 -7.49 -13.00 6.00
CA PRO A 34 -7.55 -11.94 7.01
C PRO A 34 -8.92 -11.27 7.01
N SER A 35 -9.34 -10.82 8.18
CA SER A 35 -10.58 -10.04 8.33
C SER A 35 -10.47 -8.64 7.76
N ILE A 36 -9.26 -8.11 7.69
CA ILE A 36 -8.97 -6.81 7.10
C ILE A 36 -7.76 -6.98 6.17
N SER A 37 -7.89 -6.56 4.92
CA SER A 37 -6.73 -6.48 4.03
C SER A 37 -6.71 -5.16 3.27
N LYS A 38 -5.50 -4.61 3.11
CA LYS A 38 -5.29 -3.42 2.30
C LYS A 38 -4.04 -3.60 1.46
N GLU A 39 -4.17 -3.35 0.17
CA GLU A 39 -3.07 -3.40 -0.78
C GLU A 39 -3.05 -2.13 -1.62
N SER A 40 -1.84 -1.64 -1.88
CA SER A 40 -1.62 -0.53 -2.78
C SER A 40 -0.50 -0.86 -3.75
N ILE A 41 -0.76 -0.69 -5.05
CA ILE A 41 0.23 -0.89 -6.10
C ILE A 41 0.54 0.46 -6.72
N HIS A 42 1.79 0.85 -6.63
CA HIS A 42 2.32 2.10 -7.13
C HIS A 42 3.28 1.88 -8.31
N HIS A 43 3.57 2.95 -9.02
CA HIS A 43 4.51 2.93 -10.14
C HIS A 43 5.55 4.03 -10.00
N LEU A 44 6.83 3.66 -10.19
CA LEU A 44 7.94 4.60 -10.15
C LEU A 44 7.89 5.58 -11.32
N SER A 45 7.51 5.08 -12.50
CA SER A 45 7.27 5.87 -13.73
C SER A 45 5.80 5.83 -14.10
N LYS A 46 5.17 6.98 -14.20
CA LYS A 46 3.77 7.14 -14.61
C LYS A 46 3.50 8.53 -15.16
N ILE A 47 2.39 8.71 -15.85
CA ILE A 47 1.90 10.01 -16.30
C ILE A 47 1.01 10.61 -15.21
N VAL A 48 1.31 11.85 -14.84
CA VAL A 48 0.50 12.64 -13.89
C VAL A 48 0.11 13.95 -14.56
N SER A 49 -1.18 14.21 -14.63
CA SER A 49 -1.71 15.42 -15.29
C SER A 49 -1.16 15.64 -16.71
N GLY A 50 -1.04 14.54 -17.47
CA GLY A 50 -0.57 14.56 -18.86
C GLY A 50 0.95 14.69 -19.05
N LYS A 51 1.73 14.65 -17.97
CA LYS A 51 3.20 14.76 -18.04
C LYS A 51 3.86 13.56 -17.35
N PRO A 52 5.02 13.09 -17.87
CA PRO A 52 5.82 12.10 -17.15
C PRO A 52 6.22 12.62 -15.77
N LEU A 53 6.02 11.79 -14.75
CA LEU A 53 6.49 12.09 -13.40
C LEU A 53 8.00 11.87 -13.32
N VAL A 54 8.76 12.94 -13.08
CA VAL A 54 10.19 12.86 -12.81
C VAL A 54 10.40 12.87 -11.30
N ARG A 55 11.13 11.87 -10.80
CA ARG A 55 11.46 11.74 -9.37
C ARG A 55 12.91 12.15 -9.12
N PRO A 56 13.20 12.83 -8.03
CA PRO A 56 14.59 13.06 -7.65
C PRO A 56 15.26 11.72 -7.30
N ALA A 57 16.53 11.56 -7.61
CA ALA A 57 17.25 10.29 -7.41
C ALA A 57 17.28 9.83 -5.94
N TRP A 58 17.26 10.76 -4.97
CA TRP A 58 17.22 10.44 -3.53
C TRP A 58 15.94 9.68 -3.14
N PHE A 59 14.84 9.82 -3.91
CA PHE A 59 13.60 9.04 -3.69
C PHE A 59 13.84 7.53 -3.80
N LEU A 60 14.88 7.12 -4.55
CA LEU A 60 15.24 5.72 -4.74
C LEU A 60 16.28 5.22 -3.71
N ASP A 61 16.75 6.10 -2.81
CA ASP A 61 17.63 5.73 -1.70
C ASP A 61 16.82 5.42 -0.45
N THR A 62 16.79 4.15 -0.07
CA THR A 62 16.07 3.69 1.12
C THR A 62 16.58 4.29 2.43
N ASN A 63 17.82 4.82 2.47
CA ASN A 63 18.33 5.53 3.64
C ASN A 63 17.74 6.93 3.78
N GLN A 64 17.29 7.53 2.69
CA GLN A 64 16.69 8.88 2.69
C GLN A 64 15.16 8.82 2.67
N GLN A 65 14.60 7.99 1.77
CA GLN A 65 13.15 7.86 1.60
C GLN A 65 12.51 6.87 2.60
N GLY A 66 13.27 5.88 3.04
CA GLY A 66 12.74 4.69 3.71
C GLY A 66 12.42 3.57 2.72
N GLU A 67 12.26 2.37 3.24
CA GLU A 67 11.76 1.24 2.45
C GLU A 67 10.24 1.36 2.24
N GLY A 68 9.69 0.70 1.23
CA GLY A 68 8.26 0.74 0.94
C GLY A 68 7.37 0.29 2.10
N ILE A 69 7.87 -0.65 2.91
CA ILE A 69 7.20 -1.10 4.13
C ILE A 69 7.10 -0.01 5.22
N VAL A 70 7.90 1.04 5.13
CA VAL A 70 7.90 2.17 6.06
C VAL A 70 7.17 3.38 5.46
N ASP A 71 7.32 3.61 4.18
CA ASP A 71 6.71 4.75 3.48
C ASP A 71 5.19 4.59 3.34
N VAL A 72 4.71 3.85 2.35
CA VAL A 72 3.26 3.75 2.06
C VAL A 72 2.54 2.81 3.01
N THR A 73 3.18 1.76 3.51
CA THR A 73 2.53 0.79 4.41
C THR A 73 2.03 1.42 5.70
N THR A 74 2.69 2.47 6.20
CA THR A 74 2.20 3.25 7.37
C THR A 74 0.80 3.82 7.14
N HIS A 75 0.48 4.23 5.91
CA HIS A 75 -0.86 4.68 5.55
C HIS A 75 -1.90 3.56 5.65
N LEU A 76 -1.55 2.37 5.18
CA LEU A 76 -2.45 1.22 5.22
C LEU A 76 -2.68 0.72 6.65
N VAL A 77 -1.64 0.71 7.49
CA VAL A 77 -1.76 0.38 8.92
C VAL A 77 -2.64 1.40 9.64
N ASP A 78 -2.46 2.69 9.36
CA ASP A 78 -3.31 3.73 9.92
C ASP A 78 -4.79 3.53 9.55
N LEU A 79 -5.09 3.21 8.29
CA LEU A 79 -6.45 2.94 7.85
C LEU A 79 -7.05 1.72 8.54
N VAL A 80 -6.30 0.62 8.72
CA VAL A 80 -6.77 -0.55 9.48
C VAL A 80 -7.21 -0.14 10.88
N GLN A 81 -6.40 0.64 11.58
CA GLN A 81 -6.71 1.10 12.92
C GLN A 81 -7.92 2.05 12.95
N TRP A 82 -7.95 3.03 12.06
CA TRP A 82 -8.97 4.05 12.00
C TRP A 82 -10.36 3.51 11.63
N GLU A 83 -10.41 2.52 10.73
CA GLU A 83 -11.67 1.93 10.28
C GLU A 83 -12.20 0.88 11.26
N ALA A 84 -11.34 -0.05 11.69
CA ALA A 84 -11.79 -1.21 12.46
C ALA A 84 -11.86 -0.98 13.98
N PHE A 85 -11.11 0.01 14.50
CA PHE A 85 -11.03 0.28 15.94
C PHE A 85 -11.26 1.77 16.26
N PRO A 86 -12.34 2.38 15.77
CA PRO A 86 -12.57 3.81 15.94
C PRO A 86 -12.69 4.18 17.43
N GLY A 87 -11.95 5.24 17.84
CA GLY A 87 -11.98 5.74 19.21
C GLY A 87 -11.32 4.84 20.25
N GLN A 88 -10.66 3.74 19.83
CA GLN A 88 -9.94 2.85 20.74
C GLN A 88 -8.45 3.19 20.80
N ILE A 89 -7.87 3.05 21.97
CA ILE A 89 -6.43 3.08 22.16
C ILE A 89 -5.88 1.71 21.77
N ILE A 90 -4.84 1.70 20.95
CA ILE A 90 -4.12 0.50 20.52
C ILE A 90 -2.75 0.52 21.21
N ASP A 91 -2.52 -0.45 22.07
CA ASP A 91 -1.23 -0.65 22.71
C ASP A 91 -0.38 -1.66 21.91
N SER A 92 0.92 -1.65 22.14
CA SER A 92 1.83 -2.60 21.48
C SER A 92 1.49 -4.07 21.80
N SER A 93 0.92 -4.34 22.98
CA SER A 93 0.44 -5.66 23.38
C SER A 93 -0.82 -6.14 22.64
N ASP A 94 -1.53 -5.23 21.98
CA ASP A 94 -2.68 -5.57 21.14
C ASP A 94 -2.26 -6.09 19.76
N ILE A 95 -0.96 -6.02 19.43
CA ILE A 95 -0.43 -6.32 18.09
C ILE A 95 0.54 -7.49 18.15
N GLU A 96 0.34 -8.49 17.30
CA GLU A 96 1.24 -9.60 17.09
C GLU A 96 1.60 -9.73 15.60
N ILE A 97 2.89 -9.66 15.28
CA ILE A 97 3.37 -9.87 13.93
C ILE A 97 3.45 -11.36 13.63
N ILE A 98 2.64 -11.84 12.70
CA ILE A 98 2.61 -13.24 12.26
C ILE A 98 3.73 -13.49 11.25
N SER A 99 3.83 -12.63 10.23
CA SER A 99 4.88 -12.68 9.23
C SER A 99 5.05 -11.33 8.55
N SER A 100 6.26 -11.09 8.08
CA SER A 100 6.55 -9.95 7.23
C SER A 100 7.55 -10.33 6.16
N LYS A 101 7.47 -9.69 5.00
CA LYS A 101 8.45 -9.83 3.94
C LYS A 101 8.68 -8.50 3.24
N ARG A 102 9.87 -8.34 2.69
CA ARG A 102 10.25 -7.24 1.82
C ARG A 102 10.97 -7.77 0.59
N TRP A 103 10.86 -7.07 -0.52
CA TRP A 103 11.56 -7.44 -1.75
C TRP A 103 11.85 -6.20 -2.59
N THR A 104 12.76 -6.36 -3.54
CA THR A 104 13.23 -5.27 -4.37
C THR A 104 12.43 -5.14 -5.66
N THR A 105 12.36 -3.91 -6.17
CA THR A 105 12.13 -3.63 -7.58
C THR A 105 13.48 -3.28 -8.19
N SER A 106 13.79 -3.93 -9.32
CA SER A 106 15.06 -3.77 -10.00
C SER A 106 14.89 -2.78 -11.16
N LEU A 107 15.84 -1.84 -11.28
CA LEU A 107 15.86 -0.81 -12.31
C LEU A 107 17.14 -0.89 -13.12
N ALA A 108 17.03 -1.13 -14.41
CA ALA A 108 18.14 -1.00 -15.35
C ALA A 108 18.50 0.50 -15.55
N PRO A 109 19.71 0.82 -16.11
CA PRO A 109 20.14 2.21 -16.29
C PRO A 109 19.17 3.08 -17.10
N ASP A 110 18.59 2.54 -18.17
CA ASP A 110 17.59 3.22 -18.98
C ASP A 110 16.28 3.49 -18.23
N GLN A 111 15.86 2.57 -17.38
CA GLN A 111 14.71 2.72 -16.49
C GLN A 111 14.96 3.77 -15.41
N PHE A 112 16.15 3.77 -14.81
CA PHE A 112 16.57 4.79 -13.86
C PHE A 112 16.57 6.18 -14.50
N LYS A 113 17.17 6.31 -15.70
CA LYS A 113 17.17 7.56 -16.46
C LYS A 113 15.75 8.04 -16.77
N ASN A 114 14.85 7.14 -17.14
CA ASN A 114 13.45 7.47 -17.41
C ASN A 114 12.72 8.01 -16.17
N ILE A 115 13.07 7.52 -14.98
CA ILE A 115 12.44 7.95 -13.71
C ILE A 115 13.04 9.28 -13.24
N THR A 116 14.36 9.44 -13.31
CA THR A 116 15.09 10.54 -12.64
C THR A 116 15.60 11.62 -13.58
N GLY A 117 15.74 11.32 -14.86
CA GLY A 117 16.40 12.18 -15.85
C GLY A 117 17.93 12.12 -15.79
N LEU A 118 18.55 11.33 -14.90
CA LEU A 118 20.00 11.22 -14.76
C LEU A 118 20.55 10.06 -15.60
N ASP A 119 21.74 10.25 -16.18
CA ASP A 119 22.41 9.25 -17.02
C ASP A 119 23.11 8.13 -16.24
N SER A 120 23.37 8.32 -14.95
CA SER A 120 24.07 7.35 -14.11
C SER A 120 23.58 7.39 -12.67
N TYR A 121 23.77 6.26 -11.97
CA TYR A 121 23.44 6.17 -10.56
C TYR A 121 24.39 7.03 -9.72
N PRO A 122 23.87 7.96 -8.88
CA PRO A 122 24.71 8.71 -7.92
C PRO A 122 25.47 7.78 -6.96
N GLU A 123 26.53 8.29 -6.39
CA GLU A 123 27.43 7.53 -5.50
C GLU A 123 26.68 6.88 -4.33
N TYR A 124 25.73 7.59 -3.73
CA TYR A 124 24.95 7.07 -2.58
C TYR A 124 24.01 5.91 -2.93
N LEU A 125 23.73 5.66 -4.22
CA LEU A 125 22.95 4.51 -4.68
C LEU A 125 23.82 3.30 -5.07
N GLN A 126 25.14 3.47 -5.20
CA GLN A 126 26.03 2.39 -5.67
C GLN A 126 26.00 1.15 -4.76
N LYS A 127 25.73 1.32 -3.47
CA LYS A 127 25.57 0.21 -2.50
C LYS A 127 24.47 -0.78 -2.88
N ASP A 128 23.45 -0.32 -3.62
CA ASP A 128 22.28 -1.10 -4.02
C ASP A 128 22.34 -1.52 -5.50
N VAL A 129 23.44 -1.17 -6.21
CA VAL A 129 23.67 -1.58 -7.60
C VAL A 129 24.38 -2.93 -7.64
N LYS A 130 23.80 -3.89 -8.39
CA LYS A 130 24.38 -5.21 -8.66
C LYS A 130 24.24 -5.53 -10.15
N SER A 131 25.34 -5.90 -10.80
CA SER A 131 25.33 -6.20 -12.24
C SER A 131 24.63 -5.13 -13.06
N ASP A 132 25.04 -3.88 -12.85
CA ASP A 132 24.51 -2.69 -13.53
C ASP A 132 23.00 -2.44 -13.32
N THR A 133 22.40 -3.01 -12.28
CA THR A 133 20.99 -2.88 -11.96
C THR A 133 20.82 -2.37 -10.52
N LEU A 134 20.06 -1.30 -10.35
CA LEU A 134 19.71 -0.75 -9.03
C LEU A 134 18.56 -1.56 -8.43
N ASN A 135 18.75 -2.11 -7.22
CA ASN A 135 17.76 -2.94 -6.52
C ASN A 135 17.22 -2.19 -5.30
N ILE A 136 15.97 -1.74 -5.36
CA ILE A 136 15.36 -0.89 -4.34
C ILE A 136 14.38 -1.71 -3.51
N TYR A 137 14.56 -1.77 -2.18
CA TYR A 137 13.61 -2.37 -1.25
C TYR A 137 12.37 -1.47 -1.06
N CYS A 138 11.57 -1.35 -2.10
CA CYS A 138 10.36 -0.52 -2.09
C CYS A 138 9.06 -1.31 -1.92
N ASN A 139 9.13 -2.64 -1.80
CA ASN A 139 7.97 -3.50 -1.61
C ASN A 139 7.96 -4.12 -0.22
N GLY A 140 6.77 -4.31 0.34
CA GLY A 140 6.62 -4.96 1.62
C GLY A 140 5.22 -5.48 1.88
N GLU A 141 5.13 -6.50 2.74
CA GLU A 141 3.89 -7.10 3.21
C GLU A 141 4.02 -7.43 4.69
N ILE A 142 2.98 -7.17 5.46
CA ILE A 142 2.88 -7.52 6.88
C ILE A 142 1.55 -8.26 7.09
N ASN A 143 1.63 -9.46 7.69
CA ASN A 143 0.50 -10.15 8.29
C ASN A 143 0.61 -10.04 9.80
N TYR A 144 -0.42 -9.59 10.47
CA TYR A 144 -0.41 -9.38 11.90
C TYR A 144 -1.82 -9.55 12.49
N THR A 145 -1.90 -9.69 13.80
CA THR A 145 -3.16 -9.50 14.51
C THR A 145 -3.17 -8.16 15.21
N ILE A 146 -4.35 -7.57 15.31
CA ILE A 146 -4.63 -6.37 16.08
C ILE A 146 -5.91 -6.60 16.88
N LYS A 147 -5.83 -6.58 18.22
CA LYS A 147 -6.92 -6.95 19.13
C LYS A 147 -7.60 -8.29 18.74
N GLY A 148 -6.78 -9.29 18.37
CA GLY A 148 -7.24 -10.62 17.97
C GLY A 148 -7.82 -10.73 16.55
N LYS A 149 -7.85 -9.64 15.77
CA LYS A 149 -8.31 -9.65 14.38
C LYS A 149 -7.13 -9.76 13.43
N HIS A 150 -7.17 -10.70 12.49
CA HIS A 150 -6.13 -10.83 11.47
C HIS A 150 -6.21 -9.72 10.44
N ALA A 151 -5.11 -9.01 10.26
CA ALA A 151 -4.94 -7.96 9.26
C ALA A 151 -3.74 -8.24 8.36
N LYS A 152 -3.88 -7.85 7.10
CA LYS A 152 -2.80 -7.90 6.11
C LYS A 152 -2.69 -6.57 5.40
N VAL A 153 -1.47 -6.04 5.30
CA VAL A 153 -1.17 -4.86 4.50
C VAL A 153 -0.04 -5.17 3.54
N SER A 154 -0.14 -4.69 2.29
CA SER A 154 0.91 -4.85 1.30
C SER A 154 1.07 -3.61 0.42
N VAL A 155 2.32 -3.31 0.07
CA VAL A 155 2.69 -2.23 -0.85
C VAL A 155 3.62 -2.78 -1.90
N ILE A 156 3.29 -2.51 -3.16
CA ILE A 156 4.06 -2.95 -4.32
C ILE A 156 4.40 -1.72 -5.16
N TRP A 157 5.66 -1.58 -5.53
CA TRP A 157 6.14 -0.58 -6.46
C TRP A 157 6.67 -1.24 -7.73
N ASN A 158 5.93 -1.10 -8.82
CA ASN A 158 6.37 -1.53 -10.13
C ASN A 158 7.19 -0.43 -10.81
N TYR A 159 8.01 -0.80 -11.81
CA TYR A 159 8.78 0.18 -12.57
C TYR A 159 7.86 1.20 -13.26
N LYS A 160 6.91 0.75 -14.06
CA LYS A 160 6.11 1.63 -14.93
C LYS A 160 4.66 1.21 -14.95
N ALA A 161 3.77 2.20 -14.87
CA ALA A 161 2.36 1.99 -15.12
C ALA A 161 2.12 1.64 -16.61
N PRO A 162 1.23 0.70 -16.93
CA PRO A 162 0.75 0.51 -18.29
C PRO A 162 0.15 1.80 -18.85
N GLU A 163 0.05 1.92 -20.17
CA GLU A 163 -0.53 3.11 -20.80
C GLU A 163 -1.99 3.30 -20.37
N CYS A 164 -2.37 4.54 -20.13
CA CYS A 164 -3.71 4.92 -19.68
C CYS A 164 -4.15 4.32 -18.35
N THR A 165 -3.20 3.85 -17.52
CA THR A 165 -3.48 3.29 -16.20
C THR A 165 -2.88 4.15 -15.09
N GLY A 166 -3.25 3.85 -13.85
CA GLY A 166 -2.74 4.50 -12.64
C GLY A 166 -2.32 3.50 -11.58
N ASP A 167 -2.09 4.03 -10.39
CA ASP A 167 -1.92 3.21 -9.21
C ASP A 167 -3.25 2.51 -8.88
N THR A 168 -3.16 1.32 -8.28
CA THR A 168 -4.34 0.56 -7.87
C THR A 168 -4.38 0.43 -6.35
N HIS A 169 -5.60 0.31 -5.83
CA HIS A 169 -5.83 0.10 -4.42
C HIS A 169 -6.93 -0.94 -4.23
N GLN A 170 -6.75 -1.81 -3.25
CA GLN A 170 -7.75 -2.75 -2.80
C GLN A 170 -7.84 -2.73 -1.28
N SER A 171 -9.06 -2.67 -0.77
CA SER A 171 -9.34 -2.78 0.66
C SER A 171 -10.48 -3.77 0.88
N SER A 172 -10.38 -4.62 1.88
CA SER A 172 -11.49 -5.48 2.29
C SER A 172 -11.64 -5.49 3.81
N MET A 173 -12.90 -5.49 4.26
CA MET A 173 -13.29 -5.73 5.64
C MET A 173 -14.36 -6.81 5.64
N ARG A 174 -14.19 -7.86 6.44
CA ARG A 174 -15.06 -9.03 6.46
C ARG A 174 -15.92 -9.06 7.72
N GLY A 175 -17.19 -8.83 7.53
CA GLY A 175 -18.20 -8.87 8.58
C GLY A 175 -18.94 -10.19 8.65
N SER A 176 -19.68 -10.40 9.74
CA SER A 176 -20.51 -11.60 9.91
C SER A 176 -21.77 -11.61 9.04
N LYS A 177 -22.14 -10.47 8.44
CA LYS A 177 -23.30 -10.34 7.55
C LYS A 177 -22.92 -9.99 6.12
N SER A 178 -21.87 -9.19 5.92
CA SER A 178 -21.39 -8.79 4.59
C SER A 178 -19.89 -8.48 4.61
N ASP A 179 -19.29 -8.58 3.44
CA ASP A 179 -17.94 -8.06 3.20
C ASP A 179 -18.06 -6.67 2.56
N LEU A 180 -17.20 -5.75 2.95
CA LEU A 180 -17.10 -4.41 2.36
C LEU A 180 -15.78 -4.34 1.60
N ILE A 181 -15.84 -4.18 0.28
CA ILE A 181 -14.66 -4.28 -0.59
C ILE A 181 -14.52 -3.00 -1.41
N ILE A 182 -13.39 -2.29 -1.26
CA ILE A 182 -13.02 -1.22 -2.19
C ILE A 182 -12.08 -1.81 -3.23
N LYS A 183 -12.37 -1.51 -4.48
CA LYS A 183 -11.48 -1.80 -5.61
C LYS A 183 -11.22 -0.52 -6.40
N GLN A 184 -9.99 -0.36 -6.85
CA GLN A 184 -9.55 0.71 -7.73
C GLN A 184 -8.59 0.10 -8.76
N GLY A 185 -9.14 -0.65 -9.69
CA GLY A 185 -8.40 -1.33 -10.75
C GLY A 185 -8.92 -0.95 -12.13
N GLU A 186 -8.50 -1.69 -13.13
CA GLU A 186 -8.93 -1.49 -14.51
C GLU A 186 -10.44 -1.63 -14.67
N ALA A 187 -11.06 -2.60 -14.00
CA ALA A 187 -12.51 -2.84 -14.03
C ALA A 187 -13.30 -1.62 -13.51
N GLU A 188 -12.73 -0.87 -12.57
CA GLU A 188 -13.32 0.34 -12.00
C GLU A 188 -12.84 1.62 -12.72
N ASN A 189 -12.14 1.50 -13.87
CA ASN A 189 -11.51 2.64 -14.57
C ASN A 189 -10.59 3.45 -13.62
N PHE A 190 -9.87 2.77 -12.74
CA PHE A 190 -8.98 3.35 -11.72
C PHE A 190 -9.65 4.35 -10.77
N LYS A 191 -10.97 4.23 -10.60
CA LYS A 191 -11.74 5.02 -9.62
C LYS A 191 -12.10 4.15 -8.43
N PRO A 192 -11.86 4.61 -7.19
CA PRO A 192 -12.26 3.85 -6.01
C PRO A 192 -13.76 3.54 -6.06
N THR A 193 -14.10 2.27 -5.92
CA THR A 193 -15.49 1.79 -5.96
C THR A 193 -15.69 0.83 -4.80
N LEU A 194 -16.73 1.07 -4.00
CA LEU A 194 -17.12 0.24 -2.86
C LEU A 194 -18.20 -0.76 -3.27
N TYR A 195 -17.97 -2.02 -2.92
CA TYR A 195 -18.88 -3.16 -3.11
C TYR A 195 -19.33 -3.72 -1.75
#